data_e96f2b63ddb0fe957097e4d328543eb6
#
_entry.id   e96f2b63ddb0fe957097e4d328543eb6
#
_cell.length_a   1.000
_cell.length_b   1.000
_cell.length_c   1.000
_cell.angle_alpha   90.00
_cell.angle_beta   90.00
_cell.angle_gamma   90.00
#
_symmetry.space_group_name_H-M   'P 1'
#
loop_
_entity.id
_entity.type
_entity.pdbx_description
1 polymer ?
#
loop_
_entity_poly.entity_id
_entity_poly.type
_entity_poly.pdbx_seq_one_letter_code
_entity_poly.pdbx_strand_id
1 'polypeptide(L)'
;MEILDRIKSMVGVGKPTIEIGSVEGPARGGEPLRGTVVLRGGEYDAPVQDVSVRFDEERLVYPTPGRPERQFWRRIAAVEIAMDGRVLKRGEVIELPFELILPVGLTPSDTAVSYELVAETEVPGLNPKAEQVVIVAG
;
A
#
# COMPACT_ATOMS: atom_id res chain seq x y z
N MET A 1 -0.34 -11.74 29.32
CA MET A 1 -1.09 -10.97 28.31
C MET A 1 -1.02 -9.48 28.56
N GLU A 2 -1.36 -9.04 29.73
CA GLU A 2 -1.39 -7.59 30.00
C GLU A 2 -0.02 -6.92 29.85
N ILE A 3 1.04 -7.59 30.25
CA ILE A 3 2.38 -7.03 30.12
C ILE A 3 2.75 -6.84 28.65
N LEU A 4 2.43 -7.84 27.81
CA LEU A 4 2.70 -7.75 26.39
C LEU A 4 1.85 -6.67 25.74
N ASP A 5 0.58 -6.58 26.12
CA ASP A 5 -0.32 -5.56 25.58
C ASP A 5 0.14 -4.14 25.97
N ARG A 6 0.62 -3.97 27.21
CA ARG A 6 1.20 -2.69 27.64
C ARG A 6 2.44 -2.31 26.83
N ILE A 7 3.33 -3.27 26.59
CA ILE A 7 4.52 -3.03 25.80
C ILE A 7 4.13 -2.62 24.38
N LYS A 8 3.15 -3.28 23.79
CA LYS A 8 2.65 -2.93 22.46
C LYS A 8 2.10 -1.50 22.42
N SER A 9 1.28 -1.12 23.39
CA SER A 9 0.76 0.24 23.47
C SER A 9 1.86 1.27 23.65
N MET A 10 2.84 0.98 24.50
CA MET A 10 3.96 1.88 24.76
C MET A 10 4.82 2.13 23.53
N VAL A 11 4.95 1.16 22.63
CA VAL A 11 5.70 1.30 21.38
C VAL A 11 4.82 1.66 20.18
N GLY A 12 3.59 2.06 20.43
CA GLY A 12 2.69 2.53 19.38
C GLY A 12 1.93 1.46 18.64
N VAL A 13 1.92 0.21 19.13
CA VAL A 13 1.24 -0.90 18.47
C VAL A 13 -0.28 -0.80 18.56
N GLY A 14 -0.82 -0.01 19.49
CA GLY A 14 -2.25 0.22 19.63
C GLY A 14 -2.83 1.23 18.64
N LYS A 15 -2.06 1.69 17.66
CA LYS A 15 -2.50 2.67 16.66
C LYS A 15 -3.22 2.01 15.50
N PRO A 16 -4.06 2.76 14.77
CA PRO A 16 -4.66 2.24 13.53
C PRO A 16 -3.59 1.81 12.54
N THR A 17 -3.88 0.75 11.80
CA THR A 17 -2.97 0.22 10.78
C THR A 17 -3.70 0.04 9.46
N ILE A 18 -2.92 -0.02 8.39
CA ILE A 18 -3.40 -0.31 7.05
C ILE A 18 -2.57 -1.48 6.50
N GLU A 19 -3.22 -2.34 5.73
CA GLU A 19 -2.50 -3.41 5.03
C GLU A 19 -3.16 -3.68 3.69
N ILE A 20 -2.42 -4.28 2.78
CA ILE A 20 -2.96 -4.75 1.51
C ILE A 20 -3.42 -6.18 1.78
N GLY A 21 -4.73 -6.39 1.70
CA GLY A 21 -5.33 -7.67 2.07
C GLY A 21 -5.18 -8.72 0.99
N SER A 22 -5.47 -8.36 -0.26
CA SER A 22 -5.34 -9.26 -1.39
C SER A 22 -5.07 -8.46 -2.66
N VAL A 23 -4.43 -9.11 -3.62
CA VAL A 23 -4.18 -8.54 -4.95
C VAL A 23 -4.38 -9.66 -5.94
N GLU A 24 -5.24 -9.42 -6.94
CA GLU A 24 -5.41 -10.36 -8.04
C GLU A 24 -4.25 -10.18 -9.00
N GLY A 25 -3.41 -11.17 -9.12
CA GLY A 25 -2.21 -11.06 -9.93
C GLY A 25 -1.92 -12.31 -10.72
N PRO A 26 -0.91 -12.25 -11.59
CA PRO A 26 0.00 -11.12 -11.82
C PRO A 26 -0.66 -9.95 -12.50
N ALA A 27 -0.08 -8.75 -12.33
CA ALA A 27 -0.53 -7.57 -13.02
C ALA A 27 -0.15 -7.64 -14.51
N ARG A 28 -0.97 -7.04 -15.36
CA ARG A 28 -0.72 -6.98 -16.80
C ARG A 28 -1.06 -5.60 -17.33
N GLY A 29 -0.20 -5.06 -18.19
CA GLY A 29 -0.48 -3.80 -18.86
C GLY A 29 -1.78 -3.86 -19.65
N GLY A 30 -2.57 -2.81 -19.58
CA GLY A 30 -3.87 -2.72 -20.25
C GLY A 30 -5.02 -3.39 -19.54
N GLU A 31 -4.77 -4.06 -18.42
CA GLU A 31 -5.79 -4.75 -17.65
C GLU A 31 -5.99 -4.08 -16.28
N PRO A 32 -7.18 -4.19 -15.68
CA PRO A 32 -7.37 -3.67 -14.33
C PRO A 32 -6.64 -4.54 -13.31
N LEU A 33 -6.04 -3.89 -12.32
CA LEU A 33 -5.46 -4.55 -11.16
C LEU A 33 -6.41 -4.36 -9.99
N ARG A 34 -6.93 -5.46 -9.45
CA ARG A 34 -7.92 -5.45 -8.37
C ARG A 34 -7.35 -6.01 -7.10
N GLY A 35 -7.82 -5.51 -6.00
CA GLY A 35 -7.42 -6.00 -4.70
C GLY A 35 -8.24 -5.39 -3.59
N THR A 36 -7.79 -5.61 -2.36
CA THR A 36 -8.41 -5.04 -1.17
C THR A 36 -7.37 -4.40 -0.27
N VAL A 37 -7.80 -3.35 0.41
CA VAL A 37 -7.04 -2.70 1.48
C VAL A 37 -7.81 -2.95 2.77
N VAL A 38 -7.10 -3.28 3.84
CA VAL A 38 -7.70 -3.53 5.14
C VAL A 38 -7.24 -2.45 6.11
N LEU A 39 -8.21 -1.74 6.69
CA LEU A 39 -7.97 -0.81 7.78
C LEU A 39 -8.33 -1.49 9.09
N ARG A 40 -7.42 -1.42 10.05
CA ARG A 40 -7.66 -1.96 11.39
C ARG A 40 -7.61 -0.85 12.42
N GLY A 41 -8.69 -0.70 13.17
CA GLY A 41 -8.73 0.22 14.30
C GLY A 41 -7.75 -0.20 15.39
N GLY A 42 -7.17 0.79 16.06
CA GLY A 42 -6.30 0.55 17.19
C GLY A 42 -7.09 0.50 18.49
N GLU A 43 -6.52 1.05 19.53
CA GLU A 43 -7.13 1.06 20.88
C GLU A 43 -8.01 2.28 21.13
N TYR A 44 -8.18 3.14 20.14
CA TYR A 44 -9.02 4.34 20.22
C TYR A 44 -9.71 4.60 18.89
N ASP A 45 -10.81 5.32 18.93
CA ASP A 45 -11.51 5.74 17.72
C ASP A 45 -10.71 6.84 17.04
N ALA A 46 -10.60 6.77 15.71
CA ALA A 46 -9.84 7.77 14.97
C ALA A 46 -10.52 8.10 13.63
N PRO A 47 -10.69 9.39 13.30
CA PRO A 47 -11.15 9.75 11.96
C PRO A 47 -10.07 9.41 10.95
N VAL A 48 -10.46 8.87 9.80
CA VAL A 48 -9.54 8.53 8.71
C VAL A 48 -9.80 9.40 7.49
N GLN A 49 -8.73 9.82 6.86
CA GLN A 49 -8.80 10.51 5.58
C GLN A 49 -9.01 9.49 4.45
N ASP A 50 -9.18 9.98 3.23
CA ASP A 50 -9.31 9.10 2.09
C ASP A 50 -8.08 8.18 1.97
N VAL A 51 -8.31 6.95 1.52
CA VAL A 51 -7.25 5.98 1.34
C VAL A 51 -6.73 6.10 -0.09
N SER A 52 -5.45 6.36 -0.24
CA SER A 52 -4.83 6.35 -1.56
C SER A 52 -4.21 4.98 -1.83
N VAL A 53 -4.40 4.49 -3.05
CA VAL A 53 -3.76 3.26 -3.53
C VAL A 53 -3.06 3.63 -4.82
N ARG A 54 -1.74 3.39 -4.87
CA ARG A 54 -0.96 3.70 -6.07
C ARG A 54 -0.09 2.53 -6.48
N PHE A 55 0.22 2.49 -7.75
CA PHE A 55 1.06 1.48 -8.35
C PHE A 55 2.27 2.19 -8.95
N ASP A 56 3.44 1.90 -8.42
CA ASP A 56 4.67 2.59 -8.73
C ASP A 56 5.66 1.66 -9.41
N GLU A 57 6.39 2.20 -10.41
CA GLU A 57 7.48 1.51 -11.08
C GLU A 57 8.80 2.03 -10.53
N GLU A 58 9.72 1.12 -10.28
CA GLU A 58 11.07 1.45 -9.88
C GLU A 58 12.05 0.77 -10.82
N ARG A 59 13.04 1.51 -11.28
CA ARG A 59 14.11 0.98 -12.13
C ARG A 59 15.45 1.10 -11.43
N LEU A 60 16.22 0.03 -11.50
CA LEU A 60 17.58 0.00 -11.00
C LEU A 60 18.52 0.09 -12.20
N VAL A 61 19.61 0.79 -12.04
CA VAL A 61 20.69 0.87 -13.01
C VAL A 61 21.99 0.58 -12.29
N TYR A 62 22.96 0.11 -13.03
CA TYR A 62 24.28 -0.23 -12.50
C TYR A 62 25.31 0.73 -13.09
N PRO A 63 25.43 1.98 -12.56
CA PRO A 63 26.42 2.92 -13.05
C PRO A 63 27.85 2.44 -12.76
N THR A 64 28.01 1.60 -11.72
CA THR A 64 29.25 0.90 -11.42
C THR A 64 28.95 -0.59 -11.39
N PRO A 65 29.69 -1.44 -12.09
CA PRO A 65 29.45 -2.88 -12.06
C PRO A 65 29.30 -3.43 -10.65
N GLY A 66 28.24 -4.20 -10.42
CA GLY A 66 27.95 -4.80 -9.12
C GLY A 66 27.30 -3.88 -8.09
N ARG A 67 27.06 -2.62 -8.44
CA ARG A 67 26.40 -1.66 -7.55
C ARG A 67 25.15 -1.10 -8.18
N PRO A 68 23.98 -1.69 -7.88
CA PRO A 68 22.71 -1.16 -8.38
C PRO A 68 22.36 0.14 -7.67
N GLU A 69 21.81 1.08 -8.42
CA GLU A 69 21.25 2.31 -7.88
C GLU A 69 19.84 2.50 -8.41
N ARG A 70 18.96 3.06 -7.55
CA ARG A 70 17.65 3.47 -7.98
C ARG A 70 17.79 4.68 -8.89
N GLN A 71 17.49 4.50 -10.18
CA GLN A 71 17.63 5.58 -11.16
C GLN A 71 16.40 6.42 -11.27
N PHE A 72 15.23 5.81 -11.20
CA PHE A 72 14.01 6.59 -11.16
C PHE A 72 12.86 5.78 -10.60
N TRP A 73 11.88 6.53 -10.21
CA TRP A 73 10.64 6.07 -9.67
C TRP A 73 9.51 6.78 -10.40
N ARG A 74 8.49 6.06 -10.77
CA ARG A 74 7.39 6.62 -11.54
C ARG A 74 6.05 6.05 -11.08
N ARG A 75 5.07 6.94 -10.88
CA ARG A 75 3.71 6.51 -10.61
C ARG A 75 3.05 6.05 -11.90
N ILE A 76 2.56 4.81 -11.91
CA ILE A 76 1.90 4.21 -13.07
C ILE A 76 0.40 4.46 -13.01
N ALA A 77 -0.20 4.29 -11.84
CA ALA A 77 -1.63 4.45 -11.64
C ALA A 77 -1.90 4.78 -10.18
N ALA A 78 -3.03 5.43 -9.93
CA ALA A 78 -3.45 5.76 -8.58
C ALA A 78 -4.97 5.87 -8.52
N VAL A 79 -5.53 5.56 -7.36
CA VAL A 79 -6.95 5.77 -7.07
C VAL A 79 -7.10 6.18 -5.62
N GLU A 80 -8.12 6.98 -5.33
CA GLU A 80 -8.48 7.33 -3.97
C GLU A 80 -9.81 6.70 -3.61
N ILE A 81 -9.87 6.11 -2.43
CA ILE A 81 -11.09 5.54 -1.87
C ILE A 81 -11.61 6.56 -0.87
N ALA A 82 -12.78 7.14 -1.17
CA ALA A 82 -13.37 8.16 -0.31
C ALA A 82 -13.85 7.54 1.00
N MET A 83 -13.46 8.15 2.11
CA MET A 83 -13.87 7.72 3.45
C MET A 83 -14.96 8.61 4.03
N ASP A 84 -15.19 9.79 3.43
CA ASP A 84 -16.27 10.71 3.80
C ASP A 84 -16.30 11.06 5.29
N GLY A 85 -15.13 11.26 5.88
CA GLY A 85 -15.00 11.62 7.27
C GLY A 85 -15.30 10.47 8.24
N ARG A 86 -15.29 9.24 7.76
CA ARG A 86 -15.59 8.08 8.61
C ARG A 86 -14.63 7.97 9.77
N VAL A 87 -15.17 7.60 10.92
CA VAL A 87 -14.37 7.28 12.10
C VAL A 87 -14.12 5.78 12.12
N LEU A 88 -12.86 5.42 12.15
CA LEU A 88 -12.43 4.02 12.34
C LEU A 88 -12.49 3.76 13.84
N LYS A 89 -13.40 2.91 14.25
CA LYS A 89 -13.64 2.63 15.66
C LYS A 89 -12.58 1.68 16.21
N ARG A 90 -12.39 1.74 17.52
CA ARG A 90 -11.50 0.83 18.24
C ARG A 90 -11.78 -0.62 17.82
N GLY A 91 -10.73 -1.32 17.37
CA GLY A 91 -10.80 -2.73 16.99
C GLY A 91 -11.60 -3.03 15.73
N GLU A 92 -12.13 -2.02 15.07
CA GLU A 92 -12.90 -2.21 13.84
C GLU A 92 -11.99 -2.65 12.69
N VAL A 93 -12.51 -3.52 11.82
CA VAL A 93 -11.80 -3.95 10.61
C VAL A 93 -12.68 -3.58 9.43
N ILE A 94 -12.10 -2.83 8.50
CA ILE A 94 -12.80 -2.40 7.28
C ILE A 94 -12.02 -2.92 6.08
N GLU A 95 -12.71 -3.63 5.18
CA GLU A 95 -12.13 -4.06 3.91
C GLU A 95 -12.63 -3.15 2.80
N LEU A 96 -11.70 -2.60 2.03
CA LEU A 96 -11.99 -1.66 0.95
C LEU A 96 -11.49 -2.25 -0.36
N PRO A 97 -12.38 -2.55 -1.31
CA PRO A 97 -11.94 -3.00 -2.62
C PRO A 97 -11.37 -1.83 -3.41
N PHE A 98 -10.37 -2.11 -4.24
CA PHE A 98 -9.83 -1.12 -5.18
C PHE A 98 -9.65 -1.73 -6.56
N GLU A 99 -9.62 -0.86 -7.55
CA GLU A 99 -9.33 -1.22 -8.92
C GLU A 99 -8.45 -0.12 -9.52
N LEU A 100 -7.31 -0.52 -10.07
CA LEU A 100 -6.41 0.38 -10.78
C LEU A 100 -6.41 -0.01 -12.25
N ILE A 101 -6.58 0.96 -13.12
CA ILE A 101 -6.51 0.72 -14.56
C ILE A 101 -5.06 0.92 -14.98
N LEU A 102 -4.41 -0.18 -15.36
CA LEU A 102 -3.01 -0.14 -15.77
C LEU A 102 -2.88 0.21 -17.25
N PRO A 103 -1.94 1.07 -17.61
CA PRO A 103 -1.73 1.42 -19.02
C PRO A 103 -1.18 0.23 -19.80
N VAL A 104 -1.40 0.22 -21.10
CA VAL A 104 -0.78 -0.76 -21.99
C VAL A 104 0.74 -0.51 -22.07
N GLY A 105 1.50 -1.55 -22.41
CA GLY A 105 2.92 -1.40 -22.66
C GLY A 105 3.79 -1.33 -21.42
N LEU A 106 3.30 -1.80 -20.26
CA LEU A 106 4.15 -1.91 -19.07
C LEU A 106 5.28 -2.90 -19.31
N THR A 107 6.49 -2.52 -18.92
CA THR A 107 7.64 -3.42 -18.98
C THR A 107 7.45 -4.54 -17.96
N PRO A 108 7.59 -5.82 -18.36
CA PRO A 108 7.50 -6.91 -17.40
C PRO A 108 8.54 -6.78 -16.27
N SER A 109 8.19 -7.27 -15.10
CA SER A 109 9.12 -7.28 -13.96
C SER A 109 10.34 -8.14 -14.28
N ASP A 110 11.52 -7.64 -13.89
CA ASP A 110 12.78 -8.37 -13.99
C ASP A 110 13.73 -7.90 -12.89
N THR A 111 15.03 -8.20 -13.04
CA THR A 111 16.02 -7.80 -12.03
C THR A 111 16.23 -6.29 -11.94
N ALA A 112 15.88 -5.53 -12.97
CA ALA A 112 16.07 -4.09 -13.03
C ALA A 112 14.77 -3.30 -12.92
N VAL A 113 13.63 -3.93 -13.18
CA VAL A 113 12.33 -3.26 -13.16
C VAL A 113 11.42 -3.96 -12.18
N SER A 114 10.94 -3.23 -11.19
CA SER A 114 10.02 -3.75 -10.18
C SER A 114 8.84 -2.81 -10.00
N TYR A 115 7.79 -3.33 -9.41
CA TYR A 115 6.56 -2.57 -9.16
C TYR A 115 6.09 -2.80 -7.75
N GLU A 116 5.48 -1.78 -7.19
CA GLU A 116 5.01 -1.81 -5.82
C GLU A 116 3.62 -1.19 -5.72
N LEU A 117 2.73 -1.85 -5.02
CA LEU A 117 1.48 -1.25 -4.57
C LEU A 117 1.74 -0.56 -3.24
N VAL A 118 1.25 0.66 -3.12
CA VAL A 118 1.35 1.43 -1.88
C VAL A 118 -0.04 1.90 -1.51
N ALA A 119 -0.48 1.55 -0.31
CA ALA A 119 -1.73 2.02 0.25
C ALA A 119 -1.43 2.87 1.47
N GLU A 120 -2.03 4.04 1.56
CA GLU A 120 -1.83 4.90 2.72
C GLU A 120 -3.05 5.75 3.01
N THR A 121 -3.15 6.17 4.25
CA THR A 121 -4.17 7.11 4.70
C THR A 121 -3.56 7.99 5.80
N GLU A 122 -4.34 8.93 6.29
CA GLU A 122 -3.95 9.77 7.42
C GLU A 122 -4.95 9.61 8.55
N VAL A 123 -4.45 9.48 9.75
CA VAL A 123 -5.19 9.62 10.98
C VAL A 123 -4.47 10.67 11.83
N PRO A 124 -5.13 11.27 12.84
CA PRO A 124 -4.45 12.29 13.65
C PRO A 124 -3.10 11.81 14.18
N GLY A 125 -2.05 12.53 13.82
CA GLY A 125 -0.68 12.25 14.29
C GLY A 125 0.03 11.06 13.65
N LEU A 126 -0.54 10.45 12.60
CA LEU A 126 0.03 9.24 12.03
C LEU A 126 -0.39 9.08 10.57
N ASN A 127 0.51 8.57 9.74
CA ASN A 127 0.21 8.25 8.34
C ASN A 127 0.46 6.76 8.10
N PRO A 128 -0.52 5.89 8.41
CA PRO A 128 -0.35 4.45 8.16
C PRO A 128 -0.13 4.17 6.68
N LYS A 129 0.78 3.26 6.41
CA LYS A 129 1.20 2.93 5.05
C LYS A 129 1.51 1.44 4.93
N ALA A 130 1.12 0.84 3.81
CA ALA A 130 1.45 -0.54 3.48
C ALA A 130 2.02 -0.59 2.07
N GLU A 131 2.98 -1.48 1.85
CA GLU A 131 3.65 -1.66 0.59
C GLU A 131 3.70 -3.15 0.25
N GLN A 132 3.52 -3.46 -1.03
CA GLN A 132 3.61 -4.83 -1.51
C GLN A 132 4.17 -4.86 -2.93
N VAL A 133 5.22 -5.67 -3.12
CA VAL A 133 5.77 -5.91 -4.46
C VAL A 133 4.77 -6.69 -5.29
N VAL A 134 4.56 -6.26 -6.54
CA VAL A 134 3.65 -6.90 -7.47
C VAL A 134 4.41 -7.23 -8.74
N ILE A 135 4.23 -8.44 -9.23
CA ILE A 135 4.86 -8.89 -10.47
C ILE A 135 3.99 -8.45 -11.65
N VAL A 136 4.61 -7.82 -12.63
CA VAL A 136 4.00 -7.51 -13.92
C VAL A 136 4.42 -8.57 -14.91
N ALA A 137 3.46 -9.28 -15.47
CA ALA A 137 3.71 -10.32 -16.45
C ALA A 137 3.78 -9.74 -17.86
N GLY A 138 4.58 -10.38 -18.65
CA GLY A 138 4.72 -10.04 -20.08
C GLY A 138 3.61 -10.56 -20.96
#